data_ca37b090a984074e7d7de2b94d914472
#
_entry.id   ca37b090a984074e7d7de2b94d914472
#
_cell.length_a   1.000
_cell.length_b   1.000
_cell.length_c   1.000
_cell.angle_alpha   90.00
_cell.angle_beta   90.00
_cell.angle_gamma   90.00
#
_symmetry.space_group_name_H-M   'P 1'
#
loop_
_entity.id
_entity.type
_entity.pdbx_description
1 polymer ?
#
loop_
_entity_poly.entity_id
_entity_poly.type
_entity_poly.pdbx_seq_one_letter_code
_entity_poly.pdbx_strand_id
1 'polypeptide(L)'
;MAGIKEIFQYPLFQKKKQPLIKAAQNFIKKELDVDVDSNPLINLENSLIENAKKKYNIESKQINILLGIGGSGPTKRIPAYKFLNFMKMSIKEHDCKFFLATGTKQEEQNILNEILNSEFKEKCIPLDKIKIKETLPVIKNCNIAVCNDSSFSHLSAALNIPTIVLLSDTPLMYGSYSPNMYPIIPDGEETVTHDTLGKERINPEKIFKIFNEILN
;
A
#
# COMPACT_ATOMS: atom_id res chain seq x y z
N MET A 1 -32.36 16.17 -27.99
CA MET A 1 -31.89 14.94 -27.33
C MET A 1 -30.46 14.65 -27.82
N ALA A 2 -29.45 14.68 -26.97
CA ALA A 2 -28.12 14.17 -27.31
C ALA A 2 -28.23 12.64 -27.38
N GLY A 3 -28.24 12.09 -28.59
CA GLY A 3 -28.30 10.64 -28.77
C GLY A 3 -26.95 10.03 -28.44
N ILE A 4 -26.88 9.09 -27.49
CA ILE A 4 -25.71 8.24 -27.29
C ILE A 4 -25.59 7.38 -28.55
N LYS A 5 -24.48 7.53 -29.28
CA LYS A 5 -24.25 6.80 -30.53
C LYS A 5 -23.60 5.43 -30.30
N GLU A 6 -22.84 5.30 -29.19
CA GLU A 6 -22.05 4.10 -28.88
C GLU A 6 -21.97 3.89 -27.39
N ILE A 7 -22.08 2.63 -26.93
CA ILE A 7 -21.91 2.24 -25.53
C ILE A 7 -20.90 1.10 -25.47
N PHE A 8 -19.81 1.32 -24.74
CA PHE A 8 -18.86 0.29 -24.42
C PHE A 8 -19.15 -0.25 -23.03
N GLN A 9 -19.46 -1.53 -22.94
CA GLN A 9 -19.74 -2.18 -21.67
C GLN A 9 -18.63 -3.13 -21.29
N TYR A 10 -17.96 -2.85 -20.14
CA TYR A 10 -16.99 -3.77 -19.58
C TYR A 10 -17.69 -5.06 -19.15
N PRO A 11 -17.20 -6.25 -19.58
CA PRO A 11 -17.82 -7.52 -19.22
C PRO A 11 -17.65 -7.78 -17.72
N LEU A 12 -18.76 -7.78 -17.00
CA LEU A 12 -18.82 -7.86 -15.53
C LEU A 12 -18.25 -9.17 -14.94
N PHE A 13 -18.16 -10.24 -15.72
CA PHE A 13 -17.74 -11.55 -15.23
C PHE A 13 -16.93 -12.31 -16.27
N GLN A 14 -15.63 -12.05 -16.32
CA GLN A 14 -14.71 -13.01 -16.94
C GLN A 14 -14.23 -13.98 -15.88
N LYS A 15 -14.55 -15.27 -16.02
CA LYS A 15 -14.05 -16.36 -15.16
C LYS A 15 -12.52 -16.56 -15.23
N LYS A 16 -11.79 -15.71 -15.96
CA LYS A 16 -10.33 -15.79 -16.07
C LYS A 16 -9.69 -15.12 -14.87
N LYS A 17 -8.85 -15.86 -14.17
CA LYS A 17 -7.99 -15.38 -13.08
C LYS A 17 -6.88 -14.46 -13.62
N GLN A 18 -7.20 -13.23 -13.99
CA GLN A 18 -6.20 -12.23 -14.39
C GLN A 18 -6.40 -10.97 -13.55
N PRO A 19 -5.34 -10.18 -13.31
CA PRO A 19 -5.46 -8.88 -12.63
C PRO A 19 -6.51 -8.00 -13.31
N LEU A 20 -7.34 -7.32 -12.51
CA LEU A 20 -8.42 -6.46 -13.03
C LEU A 20 -7.88 -5.37 -13.97
N ILE A 21 -6.70 -4.84 -13.66
CA ILE A 21 -6.04 -3.83 -14.48
C ILE A 21 -5.70 -4.38 -15.88
N LYS A 22 -5.24 -5.63 -15.97
CA LYS A 22 -4.94 -6.29 -17.24
C LYS A 22 -6.22 -6.57 -18.04
N ALA A 23 -7.29 -6.94 -17.36
CA ALA A 23 -8.59 -7.10 -17.99
C ALA A 23 -9.14 -5.78 -18.55
N ALA A 24 -8.97 -4.67 -17.81
CA ALA A 24 -9.34 -3.33 -18.27
C ALA A 24 -8.49 -2.89 -19.49
N GLN A 25 -7.18 -3.13 -19.46
CA GLN A 25 -6.27 -2.87 -20.58
C GLN A 25 -6.73 -3.61 -21.86
N ASN A 26 -7.00 -4.91 -21.73
CA ASN A 26 -7.46 -5.73 -22.86
C ASN A 26 -8.82 -5.26 -23.39
N PHE A 27 -9.72 -4.79 -22.53
CA PHE A 27 -11.02 -4.23 -22.92
C PHE A 27 -10.82 -2.93 -23.71
N ILE A 28 -10.00 -1.99 -23.22
CA ILE A 28 -9.71 -0.72 -23.90
C ILE A 28 -9.08 -0.99 -25.27
N LYS A 29 -8.10 -1.89 -25.35
CA LYS A 29 -7.48 -2.26 -26.63
C LYS A 29 -8.50 -2.81 -27.61
N LYS A 30 -9.39 -3.72 -27.15
CA LYS A 30 -10.38 -4.37 -28.00
C LYS A 30 -11.43 -3.37 -28.52
N GLU A 31 -11.95 -2.52 -27.65
CA GLU A 31 -13.12 -1.66 -27.97
C GLU A 31 -12.72 -0.31 -28.61
N LEU A 32 -11.51 0.19 -28.29
CA LEU A 32 -11.07 1.53 -28.74
C LEU A 32 -9.82 1.48 -29.61
N ASP A 33 -9.20 0.31 -29.76
CA ASP A 33 -7.89 0.11 -30.45
C ASP A 33 -6.78 1.00 -29.88
N VAL A 34 -6.83 1.27 -28.56
CA VAL A 34 -5.81 2.06 -27.84
C VAL A 34 -5.00 1.14 -26.95
N ASP A 35 -3.67 1.25 -27.06
CA ASP A 35 -2.75 0.61 -26.14
C ASP A 35 -2.52 1.53 -24.93
N VAL A 36 -2.79 1.02 -23.74
CA VAL A 36 -2.58 1.73 -22.48
C VAL A 36 -1.62 0.94 -21.60
N ASP A 37 -0.76 1.65 -20.86
CA ASP A 37 0.04 1.00 -19.82
C ASP A 37 -0.89 0.46 -18.73
N SER A 38 -0.60 -0.76 -18.24
CA SER A 38 -1.34 -1.37 -17.17
C SER A 38 -0.89 -0.89 -15.77
N ASN A 39 0.23 -0.17 -15.67
CA ASN A 39 0.71 0.37 -14.41
C ASN A 39 0.09 1.75 -14.14
N PRO A 40 -0.72 1.90 -13.08
CA PRO A 40 -1.15 3.22 -12.64
C PRO A 40 0.06 4.08 -12.29
N LEU A 41 0.06 5.33 -12.73
CA LEU A 41 1.12 6.29 -12.44
C LEU A 41 0.53 7.59 -11.90
N ILE A 42 1.11 8.08 -10.82
CA ILE A 42 0.81 9.40 -10.24
C ILE A 42 2.04 10.27 -10.40
N ASN A 43 1.90 11.36 -11.15
CA ASN A 43 2.92 12.38 -11.27
C ASN A 43 2.62 13.52 -10.29
N LEU A 44 3.62 13.97 -9.57
CA LEU A 44 3.55 15.10 -8.66
C LEU A 44 4.54 16.18 -9.07
N GLU A 45 4.19 17.42 -8.84
CA GLU A 45 5.11 18.53 -9.00
C GLU A 45 6.25 18.44 -7.98
N ASN A 46 7.48 18.67 -8.41
CA ASN A 46 8.66 18.63 -7.54
C ASN A 46 8.55 19.57 -6.33
N SER A 47 7.91 20.71 -6.52
CA SER A 47 7.64 21.69 -5.46
C SER A 47 6.85 21.07 -4.28
N LEU A 48 5.85 20.23 -4.56
CA LEU A 48 5.05 19.54 -3.55
C LEU A 48 5.89 18.50 -2.80
N ILE A 49 6.75 17.77 -3.51
CA ILE A 49 7.63 16.75 -2.92
C ILE A 49 8.63 17.42 -1.96
N GLU A 50 9.31 18.49 -2.42
CA GLU A 50 10.27 19.23 -1.61
C GLU A 50 9.62 19.94 -0.41
N ASN A 51 8.43 20.48 -0.57
CA ASN A 51 7.68 21.09 0.54
C ASN A 51 7.31 20.03 1.60
N ALA A 52 6.86 18.84 1.20
CA ALA A 52 6.59 17.74 2.12
C ALA A 52 7.87 17.29 2.83
N LYS A 53 8.98 17.17 2.11
CA LYS A 53 10.29 16.81 2.67
C LYS A 53 10.71 17.76 3.78
N LYS A 54 10.60 19.09 3.54
CA LYS A 54 10.90 20.13 4.53
C LYS A 54 9.94 20.08 5.72
N LYS A 55 8.62 20.03 5.45
CA LYS A 55 7.57 20.07 6.47
C LYS A 55 7.70 18.94 7.49
N TYR A 56 8.07 17.75 7.03
CA TYR A 56 8.15 16.54 7.86
C TYR A 56 9.59 16.15 8.23
N ASN A 57 10.58 17.00 7.95
CA ASN A 57 12.01 16.76 8.20
C ASN A 57 12.43 15.36 7.68
N ILE A 58 12.14 15.09 6.39
CA ILE A 58 12.48 13.81 5.76
C ILE A 58 13.94 13.85 5.33
N GLU A 59 14.78 13.08 6.00
CA GLU A 59 16.21 13.05 5.72
C GLU A 59 16.54 11.90 4.76
N SER A 60 17.37 12.16 3.76
CA SER A 60 17.77 11.15 2.77
C SER A 60 18.72 10.09 3.31
N LYS A 61 19.37 10.33 4.46
CA LYS A 61 20.24 9.36 5.14
C LYS A 61 19.45 8.34 5.98
N GLN A 62 18.18 8.63 6.28
CA GLN A 62 17.30 7.71 6.99
C GLN A 62 16.48 6.88 6.01
N ILE A 63 16.13 5.67 6.40
CA ILE A 63 15.14 4.87 5.67
C ILE A 63 13.75 5.34 6.07
N ASN A 64 13.07 6.02 5.14
CA ASN A 64 11.73 6.55 5.33
C ASN A 64 10.71 5.51 4.89
N ILE A 65 9.88 5.02 5.79
CA ILE A 65 8.96 3.90 5.59
C ILE A 65 7.53 4.38 5.75
N LEU A 66 6.70 4.18 4.73
CA LEU A 66 5.25 4.33 4.90
C LEU A 66 4.69 3.04 5.52
N LEU A 67 3.94 3.15 6.60
CA LEU A 67 3.12 2.07 7.15
C LEU A 67 1.65 2.38 6.88
N GLY A 68 1.05 1.69 5.92
CA GLY A 68 -0.39 1.76 5.61
C GLY A 68 -1.18 0.81 6.51
N ILE A 69 -1.45 1.26 7.74
CA ILE A 69 -2.02 0.44 8.81
C ILE A 69 -3.56 0.36 8.79
N GLY A 70 -4.23 1.22 8.01
CA GLY A 70 -5.67 1.22 7.82
C GLY A 70 -6.17 0.12 6.88
N GLY A 71 -7.50 -0.04 6.80
CA GLY A 71 -8.14 -0.97 5.89
C GLY A 71 -9.67 -0.94 6.02
N SER A 72 -10.38 -1.16 4.91
CA SER A 72 -11.85 -1.02 4.84
C SER A 72 -12.62 -2.08 5.64
N GLY A 73 -12.02 -3.24 5.92
CA GLY A 73 -12.65 -4.34 6.64
C GLY A 73 -11.82 -4.86 7.81
N PRO A 74 -12.44 -5.49 8.82
CA PRO A 74 -11.75 -6.01 10.00
C PRO A 74 -10.76 -7.13 9.67
N THR A 75 -11.01 -7.86 8.59
CA THR A 75 -10.17 -8.97 8.12
C THR A 75 -8.91 -8.51 7.42
N LYS A 76 -8.90 -7.27 6.89
CA LYS A 76 -7.77 -6.66 6.19
C LYS A 76 -6.85 -5.84 7.09
N ARG A 77 -7.29 -5.51 8.30
CA ARG A 77 -6.51 -4.74 9.26
C ARG A 77 -5.59 -5.67 10.05
N ILE A 78 -4.31 -5.66 9.68
CA ILE A 78 -3.27 -6.40 10.39
C ILE A 78 -3.10 -5.79 11.78
N PRO A 79 -3.01 -6.60 12.86
CA PRO A 79 -2.84 -6.12 14.21
C PRO A 79 -1.58 -5.26 14.41
N ALA A 80 -1.66 -4.26 15.28
CA ALA A 80 -0.57 -3.33 15.56
C ALA A 80 0.74 -4.03 15.94
N TYR A 81 0.67 -5.10 16.75
CA TYR A 81 1.87 -5.82 17.20
C TYR A 81 2.70 -6.42 16.05
N LYS A 82 2.07 -6.72 14.91
CA LYS A 82 2.79 -7.19 13.71
C LYS A 82 3.65 -6.07 13.11
N PHE A 83 3.11 -4.87 13.03
CA PHE A 83 3.86 -3.69 12.61
C PHE A 83 4.96 -3.34 13.60
N LEU A 84 4.66 -3.39 14.90
CA LEU A 84 5.66 -3.15 15.97
C LEU A 84 6.83 -4.15 15.89
N ASN A 85 6.56 -5.42 15.63
CA ASN A 85 7.62 -6.42 15.45
C ASN A 85 8.47 -6.13 14.20
N PHE A 86 7.85 -5.74 13.08
CA PHE A 86 8.58 -5.30 11.89
C PHE A 86 9.43 -4.06 12.18
N MET A 87 8.87 -3.03 12.84
CA MET A 87 9.58 -1.81 13.22
C MET A 87 10.78 -2.12 14.10
N LYS A 88 10.61 -3.01 15.08
CA LYS A 88 11.70 -3.45 15.98
C LYS A 88 12.86 -4.09 15.22
N MET A 89 12.58 -4.93 14.24
CA MET A 89 13.62 -5.55 13.40
C MET A 89 14.30 -4.50 12.51
N SER A 90 13.52 -3.62 11.86
CA SER A 90 14.05 -2.60 10.97
C SER A 90 14.99 -1.61 11.68
N ILE A 91 14.61 -1.16 12.88
CA ILE A 91 15.41 -0.19 13.66
C ILE A 91 16.73 -0.79 14.16
N LYS A 92 16.82 -2.10 14.34
CA LYS A 92 18.08 -2.75 14.75
C LYS A 92 19.15 -2.67 13.67
N GLU A 93 18.77 -2.65 12.40
CA GLU A 93 19.70 -2.70 11.27
C GLU A 93 19.84 -1.35 10.55
N HIS A 94 18.80 -0.49 10.65
CA HIS A 94 18.73 0.76 9.89
C HIS A 94 18.25 1.92 10.76
N ASP A 95 18.69 3.14 10.45
CA ASP A 95 18.06 4.34 10.99
C ASP A 95 16.75 4.61 10.22
N CYS A 96 15.62 4.25 10.84
CA CYS A 96 14.31 4.29 10.24
C CYS A 96 13.44 5.42 10.78
N LYS A 97 12.58 5.97 9.90
CA LYS A 97 11.47 6.87 10.22
C LYS A 97 10.20 6.33 9.61
N PHE A 98 9.11 6.34 10.38
CA PHE A 98 7.84 5.72 9.99
C PHE A 98 6.75 6.77 9.80
N PHE A 99 6.06 6.71 8.65
CA PHE A 99 4.91 7.54 8.34
C PHE A 99 3.66 6.66 8.43
N LEU A 100 2.78 6.93 9.39
CA LEU A 100 1.63 6.08 9.70
C LEU A 100 0.39 6.57 8.96
N ALA A 101 0.00 5.86 7.90
CA ALA A 101 -1.16 6.20 7.09
C ALA A 101 -2.36 5.30 7.43
N THR A 102 -3.48 5.94 7.79
CA THR A 102 -4.70 5.26 8.19
C THR A 102 -5.93 6.13 7.95
N GLY A 103 -7.11 5.55 8.06
CA GLY A 103 -8.37 6.27 8.07
C GLY A 103 -8.75 6.80 9.46
N THR A 104 -9.95 7.39 9.54
CA THR A 104 -10.46 8.05 10.75
C THR A 104 -11.44 7.18 11.55
N LYS A 105 -11.69 5.94 11.13
CA LYS A 105 -12.58 5.03 11.87
C LYS A 105 -11.94 4.60 13.17
N GLN A 106 -12.76 4.40 14.21
CA GLN A 106 -12.29 4.08 15.56
C GLN A 106 -11.32 2.90 15.60
N GLU A 107 -11.62 1.83 14.86
CA GLU A 107 -10.80 0.62 14.84
C GLU A 107 -9.41 0.86 14.18
N GLU A 108 -9.35 1.76 13.21
CA GLU A 108 -8.10 2.17 12.57
C GLU A 108 -7.30 3.07 13.50
N GLN A 109 -7.98 3.97 14.21
CA GLN A 109 -7.37 4.85 15.22
C GLN A 109 -6.85 4.06 16.42
N ASN A 110 -7.48 2.94 16.79
CA ASN A 110 -6.98 2.07 17.86
C ASN A 110 -5.61 1.48 17.49
N ILE A 111 -5.41 1.01 16.25
CA ILE A 111 -4.12 0.51 15.76
C ILE A 111 -3.08 1.64 15.75
N LEU A 112 -3.44 2.83 15.26
CA LEU A 112 -2.58 4.00 15.26
C LEU A 112 -2.12 4.36 16.69
N ASN A 113 -3.06 4.44 17.62
CA ASN A 113 -2.77 4.79 19.01
C ASN A 113 -1.89 3.74 19.71
N GLU A 114 -2.09 2.44 19.41
CA GLU A 114 -1.23 1.38 19.95
C GLU A 114 0.22 1.56 19.49
N ILE A 115 0.44 1.90 18.21
CA ILE A 115 1.79 2.17 17.69
C ILE A 115 2.37 3.45 18.30
N LEU A 116 1.58 4.52 18.40
CA LEU A 116 2.03 5.81 18.95
C LEU A 116 2.26 5.77 20.49
N ASN A 117 1.72 4.79 21.19
CA ASN A 117 1.98 4.56 22.61
C ASN A 117 3.15 3.59 22.86
N SER A 118 3.81 3.09 21.80
CA SER A 118 4.97 2.21 21.91
C SER A 118 6.28 2.98 22.10
N GLU A 119 7.34 2.24 22.33
CA GLU A 119 8.72 2.75 22.40
C GLU A 119 9.20 3.41 21.10
N PHE A 120 8.50 3.20 19.98
CA PHE A 120 8.84 3.74 18.66
C PHE A 120 8.18 5.10 18.35
N LYS A 121 7.43 5.67 19.28
CA LYS A 121 6.67 6.92 19.11
C LYS A 121 7.46 8.03 18.45
N GLU A 122 8.69 8.28 18.93
CA GLU A 122 9.54 9.39 18.48
C GLU A 122 10.05 9.20 17.02
N LYS A 123 9.96 8.00 16.48
CA LYS A 123 10.28 7.67 15.08
C LYS A 123 9.06 7.69 14.17
N CYS A 124 7.87 7.98 14.69
CA CYS A 124 6.59 7.91 14.00
C CYS A 124 6.01 9.28 13.69
N ILE A 125 5.50 9.45 12.48
CA ILE A 125 4.72 10.62 12.06
C ILE A 125 3.35 10.15 11.60
N PRO A 126 2.28 10.46 12.35
CA PRO A 126 0.92 10.13 11.94
C PRO A 126 0.44 11.02 10.79
N LEU A 127 -0.26 10.43 9.81
CA LEU A 127 -0.80 11.11 8.64
C LEU A 127 -2.34 11.09 8.60
N ASP A 128 -2.99 10.63 9.64
CA ASP A 128 -4.44 10.45 9.75
C ASP A 128 -5.25 11.75 9.69
N LYS A 129 -4.62 12.88 10.06
CA LYS A 129 -5.27 14.21 10.11
C LYS A 129 -5.09 15.04 8.85
N ILE A 130 -4.40 14.52 7.83
CA ILE A 130 -4.20 15.23 6.57
C ILE A 130 -4.99 14.58 5.44
N LYS A 131 -5.34 15.38 4.42
CA LYS A 131 -6.07 14.87 3.26
C LYS A 131 -5.18 13.93 2.44
N ILE A 132 -5.79 12.95 1.78
CA ILE A 132 -5.08 11.99 0.91
C ILE A 132 -4.15 12.71 -0.08
N LYS A 133 -4.62 13.78 -0.74
CA LYS A 133 -3.79 14.54 -1.68
C LYS A 133 -2.53 15.15 -1.06
N GLU A 134 -2.57 15.45 0.24
CA GLU A 134 -1.43 16.00 1.00
C GLU A 134 -0.51 14.88 1.50
N THR A 135 -1.02 13.64 1.58
CA THR A 135 -0.23 12.45 1.90
C THR A 135 0.65 12.00 0.72
N LEU A 136 0.20 12.21 -0.53
CA LEU A 136 0.93 11.73 -1.71
C LEU A 136 2.38 12.24 -1.79
N PRO A 137 2.69 13.53 -1.59
CA PRO A 137 4.08 13.99 -1.62
C PRO A 137 4.91 13.47 -0.43
N VAL A 138 4.29 13.11 0.70
CA VAL A 138 4.99 12.42 1.80
C VAL A 138 5.35 11.01 1.38
N ILE A 139 4.41 10.26 0.81
CA ILE A 139 4.63 8.90 0.28
C ILE A 139 5.77 8.92 -0.75
N LYS A 140 5.78 9.92 -1.65
CA LYS A 140 6.81 10.04 -2.69
C LYS A 140 8.22 10.23 -2.13
N ASN A 141 8.35 10.71 -0.90
CA ASN A 141 9.62 10.82 -0.18
C ASN A 141 9.98 9.57 0.65
N CYS A 142 9.13 8.54 0.67
CA CYS A 142 9.45 7.27 1.33
C CYS A 142 10.32 6.39 0.43
N ASN A 143 11.21 5.60 1.04
CA ASN A 143 12.02 4.61 0.35
C ASN A 143 11.21 3.34 0.03
N ILE A 144 10.26 3.01 0.91
CA ILE A 144 9.45 1.80 0.82
C ILE A 144 8.12 2.00 1.56
N ALA A 145 7.11 1.25 1.16
CA ALA A 145 5.84 1.17 1.85
C ALA A 145 5.56 -0.27 2.32
N VAL A 146 4.98 -0.40 3.52
CA VAL A 146 4.43 -1.66 4.05
C VAL A 146 2.96 -1.39 4.39
N CYS A 147 2.06 -1.94 3.61
CA CYS A 147 0.65 -1.56 3.67
C CYS A 147 -0.27 -2.77 3.75
N ASN A 148 -1.32 -2.67 4.55
CA ASN A 148 -2.49 -3.51 4.37
C ASN A 148 -3.03 -3.36 2.94
N ASP A 149 -3.86 -4.31 2.47
CA ASP A 149 -4.65 -4.13 1.24
C ASP A 149 -5.63 -2.97 1.41
N SER A 150 -5.17 -1.79 1.02
CA SER A 150 -5.87 -0.51 1.18
C SER A 150 -5.48 0.47 0.08
N SER A 151 -6.13 1.62 0.00
CA SER A 151 -5.77 2.68 -0.95
C SER A 151 -4.30 3.09 -0.87
N PHE A 152 -3.68 3.03 0.30
CA PHE A 152 -2.28 3.42 0.46
C PHE A 152 -1.30 2.49 -0.26
N SER A 153 -1.59 1.18 -0.34
CA SER A 153 -0.76 0.27 -1.12
C SER A 153 -0.79 0.60 -2.62
N HIS A 154 -1.96 0.91 -3.14
CA HIS A 154 -2.14 1.28 -4.55
C HIS A 154 -1.51 2.65 -4.87
N LEU A 155 -1.69 3.64 -3.99
CA LEU A 155 -1.11 4.98 -4.15
C LEU A 155 0.42 4.94 -4.09
N SER A 156 0.99 4.15 -3.20
CA SER A 156 2.44 3.98 -3.10
C SER A 156 3.02 3.35 -4.36
N ALA A 157 2.43 2.26 -4.85
CA ALA A 157 2.86 1.62 -6.08
C ALA A 157 2.74 2.56 -7.30
N ALA A 158 1.64 3.34 -7.38
CA ALA A 158 1.43 4.32 -8.45
C ALA A 158 2.39 5.53 -8.39
N LEU A 159 2.97 5.80 -7.23
CA LEU A 159 4.06 6.78 -7.04
C LEU A 159 5.45 6.18 -7.30
N ASN A 160 5.53 4.95 -7.80
CA ASN A 160 6.77 4.19 -7.99
C ASN A 160 7.58 4.00 -6.68
N ILE A 161 6.88 3.75 -5.59
CA ILE A 161 7.48 3.36 -4.32
C ILE A 161 7.34 1.83 -4.18
N PRO A 162 8.43 1.10 -3.96
CA PRO A 162 8.37 -0.32 -3.63
C PRO A 162 7.42 -0.56 -2.46
N THR A 163 6.44 -1.42 -2.64
CA THR A 163 5.31 -1.56 -1.71
C THR A 163 5.10 -3.02 -1.33
N ILE A 164 5.38 -3.36 -0.09
CA ILE A 164 5.03 -4.66 0.49
C ILE A 164 3.55 -4.61 0.84
N VAL A 165 2.75 -5.49 0.22
CA VAL A 165 1.29 -5.53 0.37
C VAL A 165 0.87 -6.73 1.19
N LEU A 166 0.23 -6.48 2.34
CA LEU A 166 -0.19 -7.52 3.28
C LEU A 166 -1.60 -8.02 2.91
N LEU A 167 -1.67 -9.13 2.21
CA LEU A 167 -2.90 -9.72 1.67
C LEU A 167 -3.43 -10.81 2.62
N SER A 168 -4.14 -10.42 3.66
CA SER A 168 -4.65 -11.35 4.67
C SER A 168 -5.97 -12.03 4.30
N ASP A 169 -6.76 -11.40 3.42
CA ASP A 169 -8.12 -11.82 3.09
C ASP A 169 -8.56 -11.26 1.71
N THR A 170 -7.62 -11.11 0.80
CA THR A 170 -7.87 -10.56 -0.53
C THR A 170 -7.01 -11.30 -1.55
N PRO A 171 -7.58 -11.73 -2.69
CA PRO A 171 -6.85 -12.43 -3.73
C PRO A 171 -5.60 -11.68 -4.22
N LEU A 172 -4.54 -12.43 -4.55
CA LEU A 172 -3.25 -11.91 -5.01
C LEU A 172 -3.37 -10.89 -6.15
N MET A 173 -4.37 -11.04 -7.02
CA MET A 173 -4.60 -10.14 -8.16
C MET A 173 -4.81 -8.66 -7.77
N TYR A 174 -5.13 -8.37 -6.51
CA TYR A 174 -5.30 -7.01 -6.01
C TYR A 174 -4.00 -6.37 -5.51
N GLY A 175 -3.01 -7.17 -5.13
CA GLY A 175 -1.74 -6.68 -4.58
C GLY A 175 -0.49 -7.11 -5.35
N SER A 176 -0.63 -7.57 -6.61
CA SER A 176 0.49 -8.09 -7.43
C SER A 176 0.43 -7.64 -8.91
N TYR A 177 -0.31 -6.58 -9.21
CA TYR A 177 -0.51 -6.14 -10.60
C TYR A 177 0.56 -5.14 -11.08
N SER A 178 1.33 -4.56 -10.19
CA SER A 178 2.39 -3.61 -10.47
C SER A 178 3.76 -4.20 -10.16
N PRO A 179 4.82 -3.88 -10.89
CA PRO A 179 6.20 -4.28 -10.57
C PRO A 179 6.69 -3.70 -9.24
N ASN A 180 6.03 -2.67 -8.72
CA ASN A 180 6.33 -2.08 -7.42
C ASN A 180 5.59 -2.77 -6.25
N MET A 181 4.84 -3.85 -6.48
CA MET A 181 4.08 -4.55 -5.45
C MET A 181 4.72 -5.90 -5.11
N TYR A 182 4.96 -6.10 -3.81
CA TYR A 182 5.55 -7.32 -3.23
C TYR A 182 4.53 -7.92 -2.25
N PRO A 183 3.68 -8.85 -2.70
CA PRO A 183 2.61 -9.40 -1.86
C PRO A 183 3.17 -10.34 -0.80
N ILE A 184 2.66 -10.19 0.43
CA ILE A 184 2.82 -11.14 1.52
C ILE A 184 1.45 -11.74 1.84
N ILE A 185 1.40 -13.06 1.88
CA ILE A 185 0.22 -13.84 2.24
C ILE A 185 0.42 -14.55 3.58
N PRO A 186 -0.68 -14.98 4.24
CA PRO A 186 -0.61 -15.69 5.51
C PRO A 186 0.25 -16.95 5.46
N ASP A 187 0.96 -17.25 6.52
CA ASP A 187 1.74 -18.47 6.64
C ASP A 187 0.84 -19.71 6.49
N GLY A 188 1.33 -20.69 5.72
CA GLY A 188 0.61 -21.93 5.41
C GLY A 188 -0.35 -21.84 4.22
N GLU A 189 -0.50 -20.65 3.60
CA GLU A 189 -1.34 -20.49 2.40
C GLU A 189 -0.48 -20.44 1.13
N GLU A 190 -0.98 -21.08 0.06
CA GLU A 190 -0.43 -20.93 -1.29
C GLU A 190 -1.13 -19.83 -2.08
N THR A 191 -2.36 -19.49 -1.68
CA THR A 191 -3.19 -18.45 -2.29
C THR A 191 -4.09 -17.81 -1.23
N VAL A 192 -4.66 -16.66 -1.53
CA VAL A 192 -5.60 -15.95 -0.66
C VAL A 192 -6.92 -15.74 -1.36
N THR A 193 -8.01 -15.90 -0.62
CA THR A 193 -9.38 -15.60 -1.03
C THR A 193 -10.02 -14.64 -0.04
N HIS A 194 -11.26 -14.20 -0.31
CA HIS A 194 -12.02 -13.37 0.65
C HIS A 194 -12.45 -14.11 1.93
N ASP A 195 -12.20 -15.42 2.00
CA ASP A 195 -12.53 -16.27 3.15
C ASP A 195 -11.29 -16.80 3.88
N THR A 196 -10.10 -16.30 3.55
CA THR A 196 -8.83 -16.78 4.15
C THR A 196 -8.69 -16.36 5.61
N LEU A 197 -9.19 -15.18 5.99
CA LEU A 197 -9.19 -14.63 7.34
C LEU A 197 -7.81 -14.71 8.03
N GLY A 198 -6.74 -14.50 7.27
CA GLY A 198 -5.38 -14.85 7.65
C GLY A 198 -4.56 -13.76 8.35
N LYS A 199 -5.17 -12.66 8.83
CA LYS A 199 -4.44 -11.50 9.38
C LYS A 199 -3.47 -11.85 10.51
N GLU A 200 -3.84 -12.81 11.37
CA GLU A 200 -2.99 -13.28 12.48
C GLU A 200 -1.81 -14.13 12.01
N ARG A 201 -1.86 -14.65 10.79
CA ARG A 201 -0.81 -15.46 10.17
C ARG A 201 0.10 -14.68 9.23
N ILE A 202 -0.08 -13.35 9.11
CA ILE A 202 0.90 -12.48 8.43
C ILE A 202 2.17 -12.45 9.29
N ASN A 203 3.29 -12.81 8.68
CA ASN A 203 4.55 -12.98 9.39
C ASN A 203 5.45 -11.73 9.27
N PRO A 204 5.76 -11.03 10.38
CA PRO A 204 6.65 -9.86 10.37
C PRO A 204 8.07 -10.16 9.88
N GLU A 205 8.58 -11.39 10.08
CA GLU A 205 9.90 -11.78 9.61
C GLU A 205 9.95 -11.86 8.08
N LYS A 206 8.86 -12.32 7.44
CA LYS A 206 8.74 -12.30 5.98
C LYS A 206 8.68 -10.86 5.45
N ILE A 207 7.97 -9.95 6.15
CA ILE A 207 7.95 -8.53 5.81
C ILE A 207 9.38 -7.98 5.86
N PHE A 208 10.09 -8.24 6.93
CA PHE A 208 11.46 -7.76 7.14
C PHE A 208 12.45 -8.36 6.12
N LYS A 209 12.30 -9.64 5.75
CA LYS A 209 13.11 -10.26 4.72
C LYS A 209 12.96 -9.54 3.37
N ILE A 210 11.73 -9.35 2.90
CA ILE A 210 11.46 -8.64 1.63
C ILE A 210 11.92 -7.18 1.71
N PHE A 211 11.72 -6.52 2.86
CA PHE A 211 12.22 -5.17 3.11
C PHE A 211 13.73 -5.07 2.86
N ASN A 212 14.53 -5.97 3.41
CA ASN A 212 15.98 -5.99 3.20
C ASN A 212 16.36 -6.33 1.74
N GLU A 213 15.62 -7.23 1.08
CA GLU A 213 15.84 -7.55 -0.34
C GLU A 213 15.58 -6.34 -1.26
N ILE A 214 14.67 -5.46 -0.90
CA ILE A 214 14.36 -4.23 -1.67
C ILE A 214 15.40 -3.13 -1.44
N LEU A 215 16.00 -3.05 -0.25
CA LEU A 215 16.97 -2.01 0.09
C LEU A 215 18.40 -2.31 -0.41
N ASN A 216 18.72 -3.58 -0.67
CA ASN A 216 20.02 -4.03 -1.20
C ASN A 216 20.05 -4.03 -2.74
#